data_18d8137befd2b680c5df98ec77dd8a56
#
_entry.id   18d8137befd2b680c5df98ec77dd8a56
#
_cell.length_a   1.000
_cell.length_b   1.000
_cell.length_c   1.000
_cell.angle_alpha   90.00
_cell.angle_beta   90.00
_cell.angle_gamma   90.00
#
_symmetry.space_group_name_H-M   'P 1'
#
loop_
_entity.id
_entity.type
_entity.pdbx_description
1 polymer ?
#
loop_
_entity_poly.entity_id
_entity_poly.type
_entity_poly.pdbx_seq_one_letter_code
_entity_poly.pdbx_strand_id
1 'polypeptide(L)'
;MRFSIPIFVETRRAPGDGPTRHHVRPLFFAKPMRFDEELSRAQQRLVGDLQQHLMQLGRHLRQELISAWTFAPDMEQHRLDLLLDLRRRTARGRYFFVAFRALGRKLAFCPTLPTLWFEITRGQTLAHRAVESLTEHFRKLEHAADDASAIRPEDFAMDGTAWVTTVDLELDIVQSFRDPAQQLMAFMGAADVSDGALELRNCGRCLNWLHPGGLDSAFLRHREVSELERRLLSPDRRPVLLLGKRHSGKTAIIHEYVARVTARRQSPYASRHNVWLLSPQRLVSGMSVVGQWESRLMAILKEAKKRNHVLYFDDLPGS
;
A
#
# COMPACT_ATOMS: atom_id res chain seq x y z
N MET A 1 1.34 0.52 26.29
CA MET A 1 0.77 1.78 25.74
C MET A 1 -0.62 1.50 25.20
N ARG A 2 -1.57 2.43 25.42
CA ARG A 2 -2.95 2.34 24.91
C ARG A 2 -3.07 3.22 23.66
N PHE A 3 -3.62 2.66 22.59
CA PHE A 3 -3.84 3.32 21.30
C PHE A 3 -5.31 3.28 20.97
N SER A 4 -5.88 4.43 20.61
CA SER A 4 -7.25 4.50 20.14
C SER A 4 -7.27 4.41 18.61
N ILE A 5 -7.97 3.42 18.07
CA ILE A 5 -8.03 3.13 16.63
C ILE A 5 -9.44 3.44 16.13
N PRO A 6 -9.61 4.34 15.14
CA PRO A 6 -10.90 4.55 14.51
C PRO A 6 -11.33 3.32 13.73
N ILE A 7 -12.55 2.90 13.97
CA ILE A 7 -13.17 1.75 13.30
C ILE A 7 -14.46 2.17 12.61
N PHE A 8 -14.71 1.54 11.48
CA PHE A 8 -15.99 1.61 10.79
C PHE A 8 -16.87 0.47 11.27
N VAL A 9 -18.10 0.79 11.65
CA VAL A 9 -19.14 -0.14 12.06
C VAL A 9 -20.30 -0.02 11.08
N GLU A 10 -20.79 -1.15 10.59
CA GLU A 10 -21.96 -1.25 9.74
C GLU A 10 -22.87 -2.38 10.26
N THR A 11 -24.17 -2.11 10.36
CA THR A 11 -25.14 -3.17 10.62
C THR A 11 -25.68 -3.69 9.29
N ARG A 12 -25.67 -4.99 9.12
CA ARG A 12 -26.27 -5.67 7.97
C ARG A 12 -27.21 -6.77 8.47
N ARG A 13 -28.35 -6.92 7.78
CA ARG A 13 -29.23 -8.05 7.99
C ARG A 13 -28.66 -9.26 7.25
N ALA A 14 -28.65 -10.42 7.86
CA ALA A 14 -28.28 -11.65 7.17
C ALA A 14 -29.33 -11.98 6.09
N PRO A 15 -28.92 -12.63 4.97
CA PRO A 15 -29.85 -13.03 3.91
C PRO A 15 -31.03 -13.86 4.50
N GLY A 16 -32.26 -13.57 4.01
CA GLY A 16 -33.50 -14.09 4.60
C GLY A 16 -33.87 -13.29 5.86
N ASP A 17 -34.74 -13.80 6.70
CA ASP A 17 -35.10 -13.16 7.99
C ASP A 17 -34.08 -13.43 9.12
N GLY A 18 -32.80 -13.47 8.73
CA GLY A 18 -31.72 -13.72 9.68
C GLY A 18 -31.41 -12.54 10.60
N PRO A 19 -30.62 -12.78 11.68
CA PRO A 19 -30.32 -11.76 12.66
C PRO A 19 -29.48 -10.63 12.05
N THR A 20 -29.66 -9.43 12.60
CA THR A 20 -28.79 -8.28 12.29
C THR A 20 -27.41 -8.52 12.87
N ARG A 21 -26.37 -8.31 12.07
CA ARG A 21 -24.96 -8.43 12.47
C ARG A 21 -24.23 -7.12 12.35
N HIS A 22 -23.32 -6.91 13.29
CA HIS A 22 -22.40 -5.77 13.27
C HIS A 22 -21.10 -6.18 12.55
N HIS A 23 -20.80 -5.53 11.44
CA HIS A 23 -19.54 -5.65 10.74
C HIS A 23 -18.60 -4.55 11.21
N VAL A 24 -17.42 -4.91 11.69
CA VAL A 24 -16.43 -3.96 12.23
C VAL A 24 -15.09 -4.15 11.55
N ARG A 25 -14.40 -3.04 11.24
CA ARG A 25 -13.05 -3.04 10.66
C ARG A 25 -12.34 -1.71 10.96
N PRO A 26 -11.00 -1.65 10.89
CA PRO A 26 -10.29 -0.39 10.97
C PRO A 26 -10.79 0.54 9.87
N LEU A 27 -11.01 1.81 10.20
CA LEU A 27 -11.72 2.76 9.33
C LEU A 27 -11.09 2.88 7.93
N PHE A 28 -9.78 2.99 7.87
CA PHE A 28 -9.04 3.24 6.63
C PHE A 28 -8.52 1.98 5.92
N PHE A 29 -8.89 0.79 6.42
CA PHE A 29 -8.36 -0.48 5.92
C PHE A 29 -9.49 -1.48 5.67
N ALA A 30 -9.34 -2.28 4.61
CA ALA A 30 -10.32 -3.32 4.28
C ALA A 30 -10.28 -4.50 5.25
N LYS A 31 -9.13 -4.77 5.83
CA LYS A 31 -8.89 -5.94 6.72
C LYS A 31 -8.05 -5.54 7.93
N PRO A 32 -8.17 -6.25 9.06
CA PRO A 32 -9.12 -7.34 9.30
C PRO A 32 -10.56 -6.83 9.40
N MET A 33 -11.53 -7.68 9.08
CA MET A 33 -12.94 -7.42 9.26
C MET A 33 -13.56 -8.54 10.13
N ARG A 34 -14.37 -8.16 11.11
CA ARG A 34 -15.10 -9.09 11.98
C ARG A 34 -16.57 -8.76 12.01
N PHE A 35 -17.39 -9.76 12.27
CA PHE A 35 -18.82 -9.60 12.44
C PHE A 35 -19.32 -10.46 13.59
N ASP A 36 -20.33 -9.95 14.29
CA ASP A 36 -21.06 -10.65 15.34
C ASP A 36 -22.45 -10.01 15.49
N GLU A 37 -23.38 -10.71 16.15
CA GLU A 37 -24.69 -10.17 16.51
C GLU A 37 -24.56 -9.12 17.63
N GLU A 38 -23.53 -9.25 18.45
CA GLU A 38 -23.21 -8.32 19.52
C GLU A 38 -21.99 -7.48 19.13
N LEU A 39 -22.16 -6.15 19.13
CA LEU A 39 -21.13 -5.20 18.75
C LEU A 39 -19.86 -5.35 19.60
N SER A 40 -20.00 -5.50 20.89
CA SER A 40 -18.87 -5.65 21.83
C SER A 40 -18.00 -6.85 21.47
N ARG A 41 -18.60 -7.98 21.12
CA ARG A 41 -17.88 -9.19 20.69
C ARG A 41 -17.17 -9.00 19.37
N ALA A 42 -17.82 -8.35 18.40
CA ALA A 42 -17.19 -8.04 17.12
C ALA A 42 -15.97 -7.14 17.31
N GLN A 43 -16.07 -6.12 18.17
CA GLN A 43 -14.97 -5.22 18.52
C GLN A 43 -13.82 -5.95 19.23
N GLN A 44 -14.11 -6.80 20.22
CA GLN A 44 -13.09 -7.59 20.94
C GLN A 44 -12.32 -8.53 20.00
N ARG A 45 -13.02 -9.22 19.07
CA ARG A 45 -12.38 -10.08 18.07
C ARG A 45 -11.51 -9.27 17.12
N LEU A 46 -11.96 -8.08 16.70
CA LEU A 46 -11.17 -7.19 15.89
C LEU A 46 -9.89 -6.77 16.60
N VAL A 47 -9.97 -6.34 17.85
CA VAL A 47 -8.81 -5.96 18.67
C VAL A 47 -7.80 -7.11 18.77
N GLY A 48 -8.28 -8.34 19.04
CA GLY A 48 -7.43 -9.53 19.08
C GLY A 48 -6.67 -9.79 17.78
N ASP A 49 -7.35 -9.64 16.64
CA ASP A 49 -6.70 -9.79 15.33
C ASP A 49 -5.66 -8.70 15.05
N LEU A 50 -5.97 -7.45 15.42
CA LEU A 50 -5.03 -6.34 15.26
C LEU A 50 -3.77 -6.58 16.09
N GLN A 51 -3.92 -7.04 17.34
CA GLN A 51 -2.81 -7.42 18.21
C GLN A 51 -1.98 -8.55 17.60
N GLN A 52 -2.64 -9.63 17.20
CA GLN A 52 -1.96 -10.78 16.58
C GLN A 52 -1.21 -10.39 15.29
N HIS A 53 -1.82 -9.56 14.44
CA HIS A 53 -1.18 -9.09 13.22
C HIS A 53 0.08 -8.27 13.52
N LEU A 54 0.02 -7.38 14.51
CA LEU A 54 1.17 -6.58 14.91
C LEU A 54 2.30 -7.43 15.51
N MET A 55 1.97 -8.49 16.25
CA MET A 55 2.98 -9.38 16.82
C MET A 55 3.78 -10.14 15.76
N GLN A 56 3.16 -10.42 14.60
CA GLN A 56 3.82 -11.10 13.47
C GLN A 56 4.74 -10.18 12.66
N LEU A 57 4.62 -8.87 12.83
CA LEU A 57 5.40 -7.89 12.08
C LEU A 57 6.73 -7.56 12.76
N GLY A 58 7.76 -7.29 11.96
CA GLY A 58 9.00 -6.71 12.43
C GLY A 58 8.79 -5.31 13.05
N ARG A 59 9.69 -4.91 13.96
CA ARG A 59 9.55 -3.68 14.78
C ARG A 59 9.20 -2.43 13.95
N HIS A 60 9.85 -2.24 12.82
CA HIS A 60 9.66 -1.05 11.98
C HIS A 60 8.26 -1.03 11.34
N LEU A 61 7.85 -2.14 10.69
CA LEU A 61 6.52 -2.25 10.06
C LEU A 61 5.41 -2.14 11.10
N ARG A 62 5.62 -2.67 12.31
CA ARG A 62 4.68 -2.54 13.43
C ARG A 62 4.44 -1.08 13.79
N GLN A 63 5.50 -0.27 13.89
CA GLN A 63 5.42 1.15 14.19
C GLN A 63 4.65 1.93 13.13
N GLU A 64 4.97 1.66 11.86
CA GLU A 64 4.30 2.32 10.73
C GLU A 64 2.82 2.00 10.68
N LEU A 65 2.47 0.73 10.88
CA LEU A 65 1.07 0.28 10.86
C LEU A 65 0.28 0.84 12.03
N ILE A 66 0.85 0.89 13.24
CA ILE A 66 0.21 1.52 14.40
C ILE A 66 -0.04 3.00 14.13
N SER A 67 0.94 3.73 13.60
CA SER A 67 0.77 5.15 13.26
C SER A 67 -0.34 5.36 12.23
N ALA A 68 -0.43 4.48 11.22
CA ALA A 68 -1.49 4.56 10.23
C ALA A 68 -2.87 4.21 10.82
N TRP A 69 -2.96 3.21 11.70
CA TRP A 69 -4.20 2.81 12.36
C TRP A 69 -4.71 3.82 13.38
N THR A 70 -3.80 4.54 14.06
CA THR A 70 -4.15 5.56 15.06
C THR A 70 -4.49 6.91 14.45
N PHE A 71 -4.41 7.03 13.12
CA PHE A 71 -4.81 8.26 12.46
C PHE A 71 -6.30 8.51 12.66
N ALA A 72 -6.63 9.53 13.43
CA ALA A 72 -8.00 9.91 13.78
C ALA A 72 -8.17 11.44 13.62
N PRO A 73 -8.28 11.93 12.37
CA PRO A 73 -8.55 13.35 12.12
C PRO A 73 -9.98 13.71 12.56
N ASP A 74 -10.26 14.99 12.61
CA ASP A 74 -11.63 15.45 12.75
C ASP A 74 -12.45 15.05 11.51
N MET A 75 -13.50 14.23 11.71
CA MET A 75 -14.21 13.52 10.65
C MET A 75 -15.67 13.91 10.57
N GLU A 76 -16.10 14.31 9.36
CA GLU A 76 -17.51 14.49 9.01
C GLU A 76 -18.06 13.19 8.44
N GLN A 77 -19.18 12.68 9.00
CA GLN A 77 -19.83 11.45 8.54
C GLN A 77 -21.07 11.79 7.73
N HIS A 78 -21.18 11.26 6.52
CA HIS A 78 -22.25 11.55 5.59
C HIS A 78 -22.92 10.29 5.08
N ARG A 79 -24.25 10.32 4.98
CA ARG A 79 -25.08 9.27 4.35
C ARG A 79 -25.76 9.89 3.14
N LEU A 80 -25.41 9.41 1.95
CA LEU A 80 -25.89 9.99 0.71
C LEU A 80 -26.70 8.96 -0.08
N ASP A 81 -27.94 9.30 -0.44
CA ASP A 81 -28.73 8.56 -1.40
C ASP A 81 -28.29 8.98 -2.80
N LEU A 82 -27.62 8.10 -3.53
CA LEU A 82 -27.02 8.40 -4.82
C LEU A 82 -27.64 7.58 -5.94
N LEU A 83 -27.71 8.21 -7.10
CA LEU A 83 -28.07 7.59 -8.37
C LEU A 83 -26.82 7.55 -9.24
N LEU A 84 -26.38 6.36 -9.61
CA LEU A 84 -25.18 6.13 -10.41
C LEU A 84 -25.59 5.74 -11.84
N ASP A 85 -25.16 6.52 -12.81
CA ASP A 85 -25.41 6.25 -14.22
C ASP A 85 -24.25 5.43 -14.81
N LEU A 86 -24.45 4.12 -14.90
CA LEU A 86 -23.49 3.16 -15.42
C LEU A 86 -23.72 2.92 -16.91
N ARG A 87 -22.81 2.24 -17.57
CA ARG A 87 -22.91 2.04 -19.04
C ARG A 87 -24.18 1.29 -19.50
N ARG A 88 -24.64 0.34 -18.69
CA ARG A 88 -25.75 -0.58 -19.05
C ARG A 88 -26.98 -0.39 -18.19
N ARG A 89 -26.89 0.28 -17.06
CA ARG A 89 -27.97 0.45 -16.10
C ARG A 89 -27.73 1.65 -15.19
N THR A 90 -28.79 2.08 -14.55
CA THR A 90 -28.72 3.03 -13.44
C THR A 90 -28.83 2.25 -12.12
N ALA A 91 -27.95 2.54 -11.17
CA ALA A 91 -27.97 1.91 -9.86
C ALA A 91 -28.28 2.98 -8.79
N ARG A 92 -29.16 2.64 -7.85
CA ARG A 92 -29.51 3.51 -6.73
C ARG A 92 -29.07 2.86 -5.44
N GLY A 93 -28.41 3.62 -4.57
CA GLY A 93 -28.00 3.11 -3.27
C GLY A 93 -27.72 4.23 -2.28
N ARG A 94 -27.76 3.90 -0.99
CA ARG A 94 -27.32 4.77 0.09
C ARG A 94 -25.89 4.41 0.46
N TYR A 95 -25.00 5.37 0.35
CA TYR A 95 -23.57 5.16 0.64
C TYR A 95 -23.12 5.99 1.83
N PHE A 96 -22.22 5.42 2.62
CA PHE A 96 -21.61 6.10 3.75
C PHE A 96 -20.25 6.67 3.35
N PHE A 97 -20.06 7.95 3.62
CA PHE A 97 -18.79 8.65 3.36
C PHE A 97 -18.24 9.25 4.64
N VAL A 98 -16.94 9.21 4.74
CA VAL A 98 -16.18 9.95 5.76
C VAL A 98 -15.36 11.01 5.05
N ALA A 99 -15.55 12.27 5.45
CA ALA A 99 -14.76 13.40 4.95
C ALA A 99 -13.94 13.99 6.09
N PHE A 100 -12.71 14.39 5.80
CA PHE A 100 -11.79 14.99 6.77
C PHE A 100 -10.76 15.88 6.08
N ARG A 101 -10.03 16.66 6.88
CA ARG A 101 -8.91 17.47 6.38
C ARG A 101 -7.59 16.82 6.74
N ALA A 102 -6.71 16.69 5.75
CA ALA A 102 -5.33 16.24 5.93
C ALA A 102 -4.42 16.96 4.93
N LEU A 103 -3.26 17.39 5.40
CA LEU A 103 -2.24 18.08 4.59
C LEU A 103 -2.80 19.27 3.77
N GLY A 104 -3.72 20.03 4.35
CA GLY A 104 -4.34 21.19 3.70
C GLY A 104 -5.44 20.87 2.67
N ARG A 105 -5.74 19.59 2.44
CA ARG A 105 -6.77 19.10 1.51
C ARG A 105 -8.01 18.60 2.25
N LYS A 106 -9.19 18.75 1.65
CA LYS A 106 -10.41 18.08 2.12
C LYS A 106 -10.58 16.79 1.32
N LEU A 107 -10.48 15.68 2.00
CA LEU A 107 -10.55 14.33 1.41
C LEU A 107 -11.83 13.64 1.85
N ALA A 108 -12.33 12.74 1.01
CA ALA A 108 -13.42 11.86 1.36
C ALA A 108 -13.18 10.45 0.81
N PHE A 109 -13.76 9.47 1.49
CA PHE A 109 -13.73 8.08 1.04
C PHE A 109 -14.98 7.35 1.48
N CYS A 110 -15.23 6.21 0.81
CA CYS A 110 -16.34 5.32 1.12
C CYS A 110 -15.79 4.11 1.89
N PRO A 111 -16.06 3.94 3.19
CA PRO A 111 -15.50 2.80 3.94
C PRO A 111 -15.90 1.44 3.38
N THR A 112 -17.05 1.26 2.74
CA THR A 112 -17.45 0.01 2.06
C THR A 112 -16.63 -0.25 0.78
N LEU A 113 -15.98 0.79 0.23
CA LEU A 113 -15.07 0.75 -0.91
C LEU A 113 -13.73 1.41 -0.51
N PRO A 114 -12.90 0.76 0.32
CA PRO A 114 -11.74 1.41 0.96
C PRO A 114 -10.66 1.86 -0.01
N THR A 115 -10.74 1.48 -1.27
CA THR A 115 -9.86 1.96 -2.34
C THR A 115 -10.39 3.23 -3.04
N LEU A 116 -11.64 3.64 -2.75
CA LEU A 116 -12.28 4.79 -3.36
C LEU A 116 -12.06 6.05 -2.52
N TRP A 117 -11.09 6.85 -2.92
CA TRP A 117 -10.72 8.13 -2.31
C TRP A 117 -10.82 9.24 -3.33
N PHE A 118 -11.25 10.41 -2.89
CA PHE A 118 -11.28 11.60 -3.73
C PHE A 118 -11.10 12.87 -2.91
N GLU A 119 -10.61 13.90 -3.57
CA GLU A 119 -10.47 15.23 -3.02
C GLU A 119 -11.73 16.06 -3.33
N ILE A 120 -12.18 16.83 -2.36
CA ILE A 120 -13.26 17.81 -2.52
C ILE A 120 -12.60 19.16 -2.71
N THR A 121 -12.56 19.66 -3.94
CA THR A 121 -11.96 20.93 -4.28
C THR A 121 -12.93 22.10 -4.01
N ARG A 122 -12.39 23.31 -3.97
CA ARG A 122 -13.18 24.52 -3.71
C ARG A 122 -14.31 24.69 -4.74
N GLY A 123 -15.53 24.87 -4.25
CA GLY A 123 -16.74 25.00 -5.08
C GLY A 123 -17.44 23.68 -5.42
N GLN A 124 -16.88 22.54 -5.05
CA GLN A 124 -17.52 21.24 -5.24
C GLN A 124 -18.23 20.76 -3.96
N THR A 125 -19.35 20.05 -4.14
CA THR A 125 -20.05 19.40 -3.04
C THR A 125 -19.58 17.94 -2.90
N LEU A 126 -19.62 17.41 -1.68
CA LEU A 126 -19.34 16.00 -1.43
C LEU A 126 -20.24 15.09 -2.30
N ALA A 127 -21.54 15.36 -2.39
CA ALA A 127 -22.48 14.56 -3.14
C ALA A 127 -22.12 14.47 -4.63
N HIS A 128 -21.77 15.60 -5.25
CA HIS A 128 -21.37 15.64 -6.66
C HIS A 128 -20.12 14.81 -6.90
N ARG A 129 -19.07 15.03 -6.10
CA ARG A 129 -17.81 14.26 -6.21
C ARG A 129 -18.00 12.77 -5.92
N ALA A 130 -18.87 12.43 -4.98
CA ALA A 130 -19.18 11.04 -4.65
C ALA A 130 -19.84 10.31 -5.84
N VAL A 131 -20.84 10.93 -6.50
CA VAL A 131 -21.48 10.36 -7.69
C VAL A 131 -20.45 10.15 -8.80
N GLU A 132 -19.65 11.17 -9.09
CA GLU A 132 -18.64 11.13 -10.14
C GLU A 132 -17.62 10.01 -9.87
N SER A 133 -17.06 9.97 -8.66
CA SER A 133 -16.03 9.00 -8.27
C SER A 133 -16.55 7.56 -8.21
N LEU A 134 -17.76 7.33 -7.69
CA LEU A 134 -18.39 6.01 -7.66
C LEU A 134 -18.73 5.54 -9.08
N THR A 135 -19.30 6.43 -9.90
CA THR A 135 -19.65 6.10 -11.28
C THR A 135 -18.40 5.69 -12.08
N GLU A 136 -17.33 6.45 -11.96
CA GLU A 136 -16.05 6.13 -12.62
C GLU A 136 -15.48 4.81 -12.11
N HIS A 137 -15.51 4.57 -10.80
CA HIS A 137 -15.02 3.34 -10.19
C HIS A 137 -15.76 2.11 -10.71
N PHE A 138 -17.08 2.13 -10.68
CA PHE A 138 -17.88 0.99 -11.16
C PHE A 138 -17.81 0.81 -12.67
N ARG A 139 -17.72 1.86 -13.45
CA ARG A 139 -17.48 1.77 -14.91
C ARG A 139 -16.14 1.10 -15.22
N LYS A 140 -15.08 1.37 -14.42
CA LYS A 140 -13.79 0.69 -14.57
C LYS A 140 -13.89 -0.79 -14.22
N LEU A 141 -14.60 -1.13 -13.15
CA LEU A 141 -14.82 -2.52 -12.76
C LEU A 141 -15.62 -3.28 -13.81
N GLU A 142 -16.71 -2.69 -14.35
CA GLU A 142 -17.50 -3.27 -15.46
C GLU A 142 -16.67 -3.51 -16.72
N HIS A 143 -15.65 -2.66 -16.96
CA HIS A 143 -14.77 -2.83 -18.12
C HIS A 143 -13.74 -3.95 -17.91
N ALA A 144 -13.30 -4.16 -16.68
CA ALA A 144 -12.27 -5.13 -16.33
C ALA A 144 -12.83 -6.55 -16.08
N ALA A 145 -14.14 -6.69 -15.90
CA ALA A 145 -14.80 -7.95 -15.62
C ALA A 145 -15.26 -8.64 -16.91
N ASP A 146 -15.04 -9.95 -17.02
CA ASP A 146 -15.57 -10.78 -18.11
C ASP A 146 -17.10 -10.81 -18.08
N ASP A 147 -17.70 -10.75 -16.90
CA ASP A 147 -19.13 -10.62 -16.67
C ASP A 147 -19.44 -9.34 -15.86
N ALA A 148 -19.85 -8.31 -16.57
CA ALA A 148 -20.21 -7.02 -15.97
C ALA A 148 -21.47 -7.10 -15.07
N SER A 149 -22.30 -8.16 -15.22
CA SER A 149 -23.48 -8.37 -14.39
C SER A 149 -23.14 -8.85 -12.96
N ALA A 150 -21.93 -9.36 -12.75
CA ALA A 150 -21.45 -9.81 -11.43
C ALA A 150 -21.13 -8.66 -10.47
N ILE A 151 -20.93 -7.43 -11.00
CA ILE A 151 -20.59 -6.26 -10.18
C ILE A 151 -21.86 -5.47 -9.91
N ARG A 152 -22.31 -5.52 -8.66
CA ARG A 152 -23.50 -4.82 -8.19
C ARG A 152 -23.10 -3.67 -7.26
N PRO A 153 -23.24 -2.40 -7.70
CA PRO A 153 -23.01 -1.25 -6.83
C PRO A 153 -23.85 -1.28 -5.54
N GLU A 154 -25.03 -1.88 -5.63
CA GLU A 154 -25.95 -2.07 -4.51
C GLU A 154 -25.35 -2.90 -3.37
N ASP A 155 -24.46 -3.86 -3.67
CA ASP A 155 -23.79 -4.69 -2.67
C ASP A 155 -22.83 -3.90 -1.76
N PHE A 156 -22.41 -2.72 -2.21
CA PHE A 156 -21.56 -1.77 -1.49
C PHE A 156 -22.37 -0.65 -0.84
N ALA A 157 -23.65 -0.57 -1.12
CA ALA A 157 -24.55 0.35 -0.45
C ALA A 157 -24.86 -0.12 0.98
N MET A 158 -25.25 0.82 1.84
CA MET A 158 -25.69 0.51 3.20
C MET A 158 -27.03 -0.21 3.17
N ASP A 159 -27.11 -1.31 3.88
CA ASP A 159 -28.37 -2.04 4.13
C ASP A 159 -29.01 -1.65 5.48
N GLY A 160 -28.24 -1.19 6.43
CA GLY A 160 -28.69 -0.77 7.75
C GLY A 160 -28.07 0.57 8.19
N THR A 161 -27.59 0.63 9.42
CA THR A 161 -26.92 1.79 9.96
C THR A 161 -25.41 1.64 9.85
N ALA A 162 -24.71 2.78 9.65
CA ALA A 162 -23.26 2.81 9.65
C ALA A 162 -22.75 4.05 10.40
N TRP A 163 -21.62 3.91 11.09
CA TRP A 163 -20.97 4.98 11.84
C TRP A 163 -19.50 4.68 12.07
N VAL A 164 -18.78 5.71 12.49
CA VAL A 164 -17.37 5.60 12.94
C VAL A 164 -17.34 5.71 14.45
N THR A 165 -16.58 4.85 15.09
CA THR A 165 -16.25 4.89 16.52
C THR A 165 -14.79 4.49 16.73
N THR A 166 -14.36 4.32 17.97
CA THR A 166 -12.98 3.92 18.29
C THR A 166 -12.96 2.65 19.12
N VAL A 167 -11.88 1.89 19.00
CA VAL A 167 -11.51 0.80 19.92
C VAL A 167 -10.12 1.05 20.47
N ASP A 168 -9.89 0.61 21.69
CA ASP A 168 -8.59 0.73 22.33
C ASP A 168 -7.77 -0.53 22.14
N LEU A 169 -6.53 -0.34 21.75
CA LEU A 169 -5.53 -1.38 21.58
C LEU A 169 -4.42 -1.18 22.58
N GLU A 170 -4.18 -2.16 23.45
CA GLU A 170 -3.07 -2.14 24.40
C GLU A 170 -1.90 -2.94 23.87
N LEU A 171 -0.73 -2.31 23.83
CA LEU A 171 0.51 -2.91 23.34
C LEU A 171 1.68 -2.55 24.25
N ASP A 172 2.56 -3.53 24.48
CA ASP A 172 3.84 -3.33 25.17
C ASP A 172 4.91 -2.84 24.19
N ILE A 173 4.97 -1.51 24.00
CA ILE A 173 5.89 -0.93 23.00
C ILE A 173 6.48 0.38 23.53
N VAL A 174 7.81 0.54 23.42
CA VAL A 174 8.54 1.80 23.66
C VAL A 174 8.76 2.53 22.34
N GLN A 175 8.36 3.83 22.21
CA GLN A 175 8.33 4.45 20.88
C GLN A 175 8.58 5.95 20.75
N SER A 176 9.08 6.30 19.51
CA SER A 176 8.92 7.59 18.87
C SER A 176 8.05 7.40 17.60
N PHE A 177 6.95 8.13 17.46
CA PHE A 177 6.07 8.07 16.28
C PHE A 177 6.41 9.17 15.27
N ARG A 178 6.26 8.86 13.96
CA ARG A 178 6.16 9.86 12.89
C ARG A 178 4.71 10.36 12.79
N ASP A 179 4.51 11.49 12.10
CA ASP A 179 3.18 12.06 11.88
C ASP A 179 2.21 11.01 11.29
N PRO A 180 1.13 10.65 12.01
CA PRO A 180 0.17 9.64 11.56
C PRO A 180 -0.51 9.99 10.24
N ALA A 181 -0.73 11.29 9.97
CA ALA A 181 -1.37 11.75 8.73
C ALA A 181 -0.52 11.44 7.49
N GLN A 182 0.79 11.75 7.56
CA GLN A 182 1.71 11.44 6.46
C GLN A 182 1.80 9.94 6.21
N GLN A 183 1.76 9.14 7.25
CA GLN A 183 1.90 7.70 7.16
C GLN A 183 0.66 7.03 6.58
N LEU A 184 -0.53 7.46 6.99
CA LEU A 184 -1.77 6.98 6.40
C LEU A 184 -1.87 7.36 4.92
N MET A 185 -1.53 8.61 4.56
CA MET A 185 -1.58 9.07 3.16
C MET A 185 -0.59 8.29 2.27
N ALA A 186 0.56 7.91 2.80
CA ALA A 186 1.50 7.03 2.12
C ALA A 186 0.93 5.62 1.91
N PHE A 187 0.26 5.04 2.93
CA PHE A 187 -0.41 3.74 2.83
C PHE A 187 -1.52 3.73 1.78
N MET A 188 -2.17 4.85 1.56
CA MET A 188 -3.35 4.94 0.70
C MET A 188 -3.05 5.40 -0.73
N GLY A 189 -1.78 5.66 -1.03
CA GLY A 189 -1.36 6.16 -2.34
C GLY A 189 -1.94 7.54 -2.70
N ALA A 190 -2.53 8.24 -1.72
CA ALA A 190 -3.12 9.56 -1.90
C ALA A 190 -2.12 10.70 -1.66
N ALA A 191 -0.92 10.37 -1.18
CA ALA A 191 0.17 11.32 -1.04
C ALA A 191 1.13 11.18 -2.21
N ASP A 192 1.44 12.28 -2.85
CA ASP A 192 2.60 12.45 -3.74
C ASP A 192 3.95 12.25 -3.02
N VAL A 193 3.91 11.79 -1.77
CA VAL A 193 5.05 11.61 -0.87
C VAL A 193 5.09 10.16 -0.40
N SER A 194 5.21 9.23 -1.34
CA SER A 194 5.72 7.92 -0.97
C SER A 194 7.18 8.10 -0.52
N ASP A 195 7.50 7.70 0.72
CA ASP A 195 8.88 7.63 1.18
C ASP A 195 9.60 6.58 0.32
N GLY A 196 10.40 7.04 -0.62
CA GLY A 196 11.11 6.16 -1.56
C GLY A 196 12.00 5.14 -0.86
N ALA A 197 12.47 5.42 0.36
CA ALA A 197 13.22 4.48 1.17
C ALA A 197 12.34 3.34 1.71
N LEU A 198 11.09 3.65 2.06
CA LEU A 198 10.11 2.66 2.47
C LEU A 198 9.69 1.78 1.30
N GLU A 199 9.38 2.39 0.17
CA GLU A 199 9.00 1.66 -1.05
C GLU A 199 10.12 0.74 -1.55
N LEU A 200 11.38 1.18 -1.47
CA LEU A 200 12.53 0.31 -1.75
C LEU A 200 12.56 -0.92 -0.85
N ARG A 201 12.24 -0.79 0.44
CA ARG A 201 12.20 -1.92 1.38
C ARG A 201 11.01 -2.85 1.13
N ASN A 202 9.86 -2.29 0.76
CA ASN A 202 8.64 -3.05 0.48
C ASN A 202 8.74 -3.86 -0.82
N CYS A 203 9.31 -3.26 -1.86
CA CYS A 203 9.37 -3.83 -3.21
C CYS A 203 10.70 -4.51 -3.52
N GLY A 204 11.76 -4.20 -2.76
CA GLY A 204 13.11 -4.62 -3.03
C GLY A 204 13.80 -5.36 -1.90
N ARG A 205 14.95 -5.92 -2.24
CA ARG A 205 15.89 -6.55 -1.31
C ARG A 205 17.27 -5.92 -1.50
N CYS A 206 17.86 -5.40 -0.44
CA CYS A 206 19.23 -4.88 -0.49
C CYS A 206 20.23 -6.02 -0.55
N LEU A 207 20.91 -6.18 -1.67
CA LEU A 207 21.86 -7.27 -1.87
C LEU A 207 23.12 -7.12 -1.03
N ASN A 208 23.55 -5.89 -0.71
CA ASN A 208 24.73 -5.65 0.13
C ASN A 208 24.59 -6.25 1.54
N TRP A 209 23.36 -6.39 2.05
CA TRP A 209 23.12 -6.98 3.37
C TRP A 209 23.27 -8.51 3.39
N LEU A 210 23.38 -9.13 2.21
CA LEU A 210 23.58 -10.57 2.08
C LEU A 210 25.07 -10.99 2.16
N HIS A 211 25.99 -10.01 2.04
CA HIS A 211 27.41 -10.29 2.17
C HIS A 211 27.77 -10.60 3.64
N PRO A 212 28.65 -11.60 3.92
CA PRO A 212 29.44 -12.39 2.96
C PRO A 212 28.78 -13.68 2.47
N GLY A 213 27.81 -14.25 3.16
CA GLY A 213 27.38 -15.64 2.94
C GLY A 213 26.15 -15.85 2.05
N GLY A 214 25.44 -14.78 1.67
CA GLY A 214 24.16 -14.88 0.94
C GLY A 214 24.23 -14.49 -0.55
N LEU A 215 25.43 -14.37 -1.12
CA LEU A 215 25.67 -13.99 -2.52
C LEU A 215 26.36 -15.12 -3.28
N ASP A 216 25.91 -15.39 -4.51
CA ASP A 216 26.54 -16.37 -5.39
C ASP A 216 27.84 -15.82 -5.99
N SER A 217 28.88 -16.66 -6.13
CA SER A 217 30.13 -16.29 -6.77
C SER A 217 30.07 -16.51 -8.28
N ALA A 218 30.62 -15.59 -9.05
CA ALA A 218 30.72 -15.68 -10.49
C ALA A 218 32.08 -16.26 -10.90
N PHE A 219 32.17 -17.56 -11.05
CA PHE A 219 33.40 -18.22 -11.49
C PHE A 219 33.73 -17.86 -12.96
N LEU A 220 35.02 -17.52 -13.22
CA LEU A 220 35.54 -17.23 -14.56
C LEU A 220 34.84 -16.06 -15.30
N ARG A 221 34.19 -15.14 -14.57
CA ARG A 221 33.49 -13.99 -15.13
C ARG A 221 34.13 -12.64 -14.76
N HIS A 222 35.43 -12.62 -14.55
CA HIS A 222 36.16 -11.43 -14.11
C HIS A 222 36.03 -10.24 -15.09
N ARG A 223 35.98 -10.52 -16.39
CA ARG A 223 35.84 -9.46 -17.42
C ARG A 223 34.47 -8.81 -17.35
N GLU A 224 33.42 -9.62 -17.30
CA GLU A 224 32.02 -9.14 -17.24
C GLU A 224 31.75 -8.36 -15.95
N VAL A 225 32.26 -8.84 -14.82
CA VAL A 225 32.12 -8.15 -13.53
C VAL A 225 32.87 -6.81 -13.54
N SER A 226 34.11 -6.77 -14.08
CA SER A 226 34.89 -5.53 -14.16
C SER A 226 34.29 -4.53 -15.13
N GLU A 227 33.71 -4.99 -16.25
CA GLU A 227 33.00 -4.11 -17.19
C GLU A 227 31.72 -3.56 -16.58
N LEU A 228 30.94 -4.39 -15.85
CA LEU A 228 29.77 -3.94 -15.10
C LEU A 228 30.16 -2.87 -14.07
N GLU A 229 31.20 -3.12 -13.29
CA GLU A 229 31.70 -2.17 -12.29
C GLU A 229 32.10 -0.85 -12.93
N ARG A 230 32.84 -0.89 -14.04
CA ARG A 230 33.25 0.31 -14.77
C ARG A 230 32.08 1.13 -15.26
N ARG A 231 31.01 0.47 -15.74
CA ARG A 231 29.80 1.15 -16.22
C ARG A 231 28.98 1.73 -15.10
N LEU A 232 28.79 0.98 -14.00
CA LEU A 232 27.99 1.44 -12.86
C LEU A 232 28.67 2.57 -12.06
N LEU A 233 30.01 2.64 -12.09
CA LEU A 233 30.78 3.71 -11.48
C LEU A 233 31.05 4.91 -12.40
N SER A 234 30.67 4.80 -13.68
CA SER A 234 30.80 5.89 -14.63
C SER A 234 29.95 7.11 -14.21
N PRO A 235 30.48 8.34 -14.39
CA PRO A 235 29.70 9.56 -14.14
C PRO A 235 28.43 9.67 -14.98
N ASP A 236 28.41 9.05 -16.16
CA ASP A 236 27.34 9.10 -17.15
C ASP A 236 26.08 8.31 -16.73
N ARG A 237 26.18 7.43 -15.74
CA ARG A 237 25.06 6.68 -15.10
C ARG A 237 23.99 6.17 -16.07
N ARG A 238 24.39 5.64 -17.21
CA ARG A 238 23.46 5.03 -18.16
C ARG A 238 22.93 3.69 -17.63
N PRO A 239 21.67 3.34 -17.92
CA PRO A 239 21.18 2.00 -17.65
C PRO A 239 22.08 0.94 -18.29
N VAL A 240 22.34 -0.14 -17.56
CA VAL A 240 23.13 -1.26 -18.05
C VAL A 240 22.21 -2.45 -18.23
N LEU A 241 22.20 -3.03 -19.43
CA LEU A 241 21.44 -4.24 -19.74
C LEU A 241 22.40 -5.43 -19.83
N LEU A 242 22.18 -6.44 -18.99
CA LEU A 242 22.97 -7.67 -18.98
C LEU A 242 22.23 -8.77 -19.78
N LEU A 243 22.72 -9.04 -21.00
CA LEU A 243 22.11 -10.01 -21.90
C LEU A 243 22.82 -11.36 -21.82
N GLY A 244 22.05 -12.43 -21.93
CA GLY A 244 22.58 -13.80 -21.98
C GLY A 244 21.49 -14.85 -21.89
N LYS A 245 21.79 -16.08 -22.29
CA LYS A 245 20.87 -17.20 -22.19
C LYS A 245 20.40 -17.45 -20.75
N ARG A 246 19.27 -18.10 -20.59
CA ARG A 246 18.81 -18.53 -19.26
C ARG A 246 19.90 -19.39 -18.62
N HIS A 247 20.11 -19.23 -17.31
CA HIS A 247 21.17 -19.92 -16.53
C HIS A 247 22.62 -19.62 -16.96
N SER A 248 22.89 -18.55 -17.71
CA SER A 248 24.27 -18.18 -18.08
C SER A 248 25.06 -17.45 -16.97
N GLY A 249 24.51 -17.36 -15.76
CA GLY A 249 25.19 -16.74 -14.60
C GLY A 249 25.04 -15.23 -14.50
N LYS A 250 24.03 -14.62 -15.14
CA LYS A 250 23.80 -13.15 -15.07
C LYS A 250 23.64 -12.66 -13.63
N THR A 251 22.82 -13.34 -12.84
CA THR A 251 22.59 -13.00 -11.42
C THR A 251 23.89 -13.16 -10.60
N ALA A 252 24.69 -14.20 -10.87
CA ALA A 252 25.98 -14.38 -10.21
C ALA A 252 26.97 -13.23 -10.51
N ILE A 253 26.96 -12.66 -11.72
CA ILE A 253 27.76 -11.47 -12.07
C ILE A 253 27.36 -10.27 -11.21
N ILE A 254 26.07 -10.05 -11.02
CA ILE A 254 25.57 -8.98 -10.14
C ILE A 254 25.98 -9.25 -8.66
N HIS A 255 25.82 -10.46 -8.18
CA HIS A 255 26.19 -10.86 -6.82
C HIS A 255 27.69 -10.67 -6.58
N GLU A 256 28.55 -11.07 -7.51
CA GLU A 256 29.99 -10.88 -7.46
C GLU A 256 30.37 -9.38 -7.44
N TYR A 257 29.72 -8.57 -8.24
CA TYR A 257 29.88 -7.11 -8.20
C TYR A 257 29.52 -6.56 -6.80
N VAL A 258 28.38 -6.95 -6.24
CA VAL A 258 27.96 -6.53 -4.89
C VAL A 258 28.96 -6.96 -3.83
N ALA A 259 29.45 -8.21 -3.90
CA ALA A 259 30.46 -8.74 -2.98
C ALA A 259 31.74 -7.90 -3.03
N ARG A 260 32.27 -7.61 -4.24
CA ARG A 260 33.48 -6.78 -4.41
C ARG A 260 33.29 -5.37 -3.87
N VAL A 261 32.18 -4.71 -4.19
CA VAL A 261 31.90 -3.36 -3.70
C VAL A 261 31.72 -3.34 -2.18
N THR A 262 31.12 -4.36 -1.60
CA THR A 262 30.91 -4.45 -0.14
C THR A 262 32.20 -4.80 0.60
N ALA A 263 33.00 -5.73 0.08
CA ALA A 263 34.28 -6.13 0.70
C ALA A 263 35.32 -5.01 0.75
N ARG A 264 35.30 -4.09 -0.20
CA ARG A 264 36.19 -2.91 -0.20
C ARG A 264 35.85 -1.86 0.85
N ARG A 265 34.82 -2.08 1.67
CA ARG A 265 34.33 -1.15 2.68
C ARG A 265 34.48 -1.74 4.07
N GLN A 266 34.81 -0.90 5.03
CA GLN A 266 34.94 -1.33 6.43
C GLN A 266 33.60 -1.69 7.09
N SER A 267 32.47 -1.27 6.49
CA SER A 267 31.13 -1.60 6.98
C SER A 267 30.12 -1.66 5.83
N PRO A 268 29.32 -2.73 5.74
CA PRO A 268 28.24 -2.84 4.74
C PRO A 268 27.16 -1.78 4.90
N TYR A 269 27.04 -1.19 6.09
CA TYR A 269 26.06 -0.14 6.40
C TYR A 269 26.56 1.27 6.06
N ALA A 270 27.85 1.48 5.96
CA ALA A 270 28.48 2.76 5.61
C ALA A 270 28.53 3.03 4.10
N SER A 271 28.00 2.14 3.31
CA SER A 271 28.01 2.21 1.84
C SER A 271 27.18 3.38 1.31
N ARG A 272 27.83 4.29 0.58
CA ARG A 272 27.16 5.43 -0.07
C ARG A 272 26.21 5.02 -1.19
N HIS A 273 26.33 3.82 -1.78
CA HIS A 273 25.37 3.25 -2.71
C HIS A 273 25.18 1.76 -2.45
N ASN A 274 23.96 1.33 -2.39
CA ASN A 274 23.58 -0.07 -2.27
C ASN A 274 22.96 -0.54 -3.58
N VAL A 275 23.06 -1.84 -3.83
CA VAL A 275 22.37 -2.51 -4.94
C VAL A 275 21.08 -3.10 -4.41
N TRP A 276 19.95 -2.69 -4.97
CA TRP A 276 18.63 -3.15 -4.61
C TRP A 276 18.05 -4.00 -5.72
N LEU A 277 17.78 -5.27 -5.42
CA LEU A 277 16.99 -6.14 -6.28
C LEU A 277 15.51 -5.76 -6.14
N LEU A 278 14.89 -5.32 -7.22
CA LEU A 278 13.48 -4.99 -7.29
C LEU A 278 12.69 -6.09 -8.00
N SER A 279 11.54 -6.43 -7.44
CA SER A 279 10.59 -7.34 -8.06
C SER A 279 9.51 -6.55 -8.80
N PRO A 280 9.37 -6.69 -10.15
CA PRO A 280 8.28 -6.05 -10.89
C PRO A 280 6.90 -6.42 -10.35
N GLN A 281 6.72 -7.66 -9.93
CA GLN A 281 5.47 -8.14 -9.35
C GLN A 281 5.13 -7.43 -8.03
N ARG A 282 6.13 -7.16 -7.18
CA ARG A 282 5.93 -6.43 -5.92
C ARG A 282 5.69 -4.93 -6.15
N LEU A 283 6.21 -4.37 -7.23
CA LEU A 283 5.95 -2.98 -7.59
C LEU A 283 4.46 -2.73 -7.86
N VAL A 284 3.78 -3.68 -8.49
CA VAL A 284 2.35 -3.59 -8.81
C VAL A 284 1.44 -4.27 -7.78
N SER A 285 2.01 -5.10 -6.89
CA SER A 285 1.27 -5.85 -5.88
C SER A 285 0.60 -4.92 -4.86
N GLY A 286 -0.63 -5.25 -4.51
CA GLY A 286 -1.41 -4.51 -3.51
C GLY A 286 -1.99 -3.19 -4.00
N MET A 287 -1.94 -2.92 -5.31
CA MET A 287 -2.46 -1.70 -5.91
C MET A 287 -3.78 -1.95 -6.63
N SER A 288 -4.77 -1.16 -6.27
CA SER A 288 -6.12 -1.25 -6.81
C SER A 288 -6.43 -0.15 -7.84
N VAL A 289 -5.54 0.83 -8.01
CA VAL A 289 -5.77 2.02 -8.84
C VAL A 289 -4.67 2.16 -9.89
N VAL A 290 -5.07 2.43 -11.12
CA VAL A 290 -4.17 2.77 -12.23
C VAL A 290 -3.35 4.01 -11.86
N GLY A 291 -2.02 3.94 -12.01
CA GLY A 291 -1.10 5.05 -11.68
C GLY A 291 -0.42 4.96 -10.31
N GLN A 292 -0.88 4.13 -9.39
CA GLN A 292 -0.22 3.98 -8.08
C GLN A 292 1.19 3.39 -8.17
N TRP A 293 1.39 2.41 -9.06
CA TRP A 293 2.71 1.81 -9.26
C TRP A 293 3.72 2.80 -9.85
N GLU A 294 3.25 3.73 -10.69
CA GLU A 294 4.07 4.78 -11.27
C GLU A 294 4.55 5.76 -10.20
N SER A 295 3.65 6.20 -9.30
CA SER A 295 4.02 7.05 -8.16
C SER A 295 5.01 6.35 -7.23
N ARG A 296 4.80 5.04 -6.94
CA ARG A 296 5.73 4.20 -6.17
C ARG A 296 7.09 4.12 -6.86
N LEU A 297 7.11 3.81 -8.16
CA LEU A 297 8.35 3.72 -8.93
C LEU A 297 9.10 5.06 -8.95
N MET A 298 8.38 6.17 -9.14
CA MET A 298 8.98 7.52 -9.12
C MET A 298 9.59 7.86 -7.77
N ALA A 299 8.96 7.47 -6.66
CA ALA A 299 9.52 7.65 -5.34
C ALA A 299 10.78 6.82 -5.12
N ILE A 300 10.77 5.56 -5.56
CA ILE A 300 11.95 4.67 -5.54
C ILE A 300 13.10 5.29 -6.37
N LEU A 301 12.81 5.79 -7.57
CA LEU A 301 13.80 6.41 -8.44
C LEU A 301 14.40 7.69 -7.82
N LYS A 302 13.56 8.55 -7.22
CA LYS A 302 14.01 9.75 -6.50
C LYS A 302 14.93 9.39 -5.33
N GLU A 303 14.57 8.39 -4.52
CA GLU A 303 15.38 7.94 -3.38
C GLU A 303 16.69 7.28 -3.84
N ALA A 304 16.63 6.44 -4.87
CA ALA A 304 17.80 5.81 -5.46
C ALA A 304 18.78 6.86 -5.99
N LYS A 305 18.28 7.89 -6.67
CA LYS A 305 19.09 9.03 -7.15
C LYS A 305 19.72 9.79 -5.98
N LYS A 306 18.93 10.13 -4.95
CA LYS A 306 19.38 10.86 -3.76
C LYS A 306 20.50 10.14 -3.01
N ARG A 307 20.38 8.83 -2.85
CA ARG A 307 21.34 7.99 -2.12
C ARG A 307 22.36 7.28 -2.99
N ASN A 308 22.33 7.55 -4.28
CA ASN A 308 23.24 6.92 -5.24
C ASN A 308 23.11 5.37 -5.27
N HIS A 309 21.90 4.85 -5.10
CA HIS A 309 21.65 3.42 -5.16
C HIS A 309 21.62 2.90 -6.60
N VAL A 310 21.98 1.62 -6.78
CA VAL A 310 21.80 0.88 -8.02
C VAL A 310 20.52 0.05 -7.89
N LEU A 311 19.60 0.19 -8.84
CA LEU A 311 18.39 -0.62 -8.93
C LEU A 311 18.62 -1.75 -9.94
N TYR A 312 18.40 -2.98 -9.51
CA TYR A 312 18.55 -4.18 -10.31
C TYR A 312 17.19 -4.88 -10.47
N PHE A 313 16.83 -5.16 -11.72
CA PHE A 313 15.65 -5.94 -12.08
C PHE A 313 16.09 -7.28 -12.66
N ASP A 314 15.74 -8.38 -12.00
CA ASP A 314 16.24 -9.72 -12.39
C ASP A 314 15.51 -10.29 -13.61
N ASP A 315 14.26 -9.98 -13.80
CA ASP A 315 13.47 -10.48 -14.93
C ASP A 315 12.59 -9.34 -15.47
N LEU A 316 12.93 -8.82 -16.64
CA LEU A 316 12.08 -7.86 -17.34
C LEU A 316 11.07 -8.65 -18.17
N PRO A 317 9.75 -8.53 -17.92
CA PRO A 317 8.75 -9.24 -18.73
C PRO A 317 8.86 -8.80 -20.19
N GLY A 318 9.09 -9.74 -21.08
CA GLY A 318 9.14 -9.51 -22.52
C GLY A 318 10.41 -9.96 -23.24
N SER A 319 11.30 -10.68 -22.58
CA SER A 319 12.43 -11.38 -23.26
C SER A 319 12.17 -12.86 -23.43
#